data_537f6bccc5e817f46f13862308a0268f
#
_entry.id   537f6bccc5e817f46f13862308a0268f
#
_cell.length_a   1.000
_cell.length_b   1.000
_cell.length_c   1.000
_cell.angle_alpha   90.00
_cell.angle_beta   90.00
_cell.angle_gamma   90.00
#
_symmetry.space_group_name_H-M   'P 1'
#
loop_
_entity.id
_entity.type
_entity.pdbx_description
1 polymer ?
#
loop_
_entity_poly.entity_id
_entity_poly.type
_entity_poly.pdbx_seq_one_letter_code
_entity_poly.pdbx_strand_id
1 'polypeptide(L)'
;MARVPTIAEEDAKRPNRERDCLVGERTRIVNRIKSTLARLGIRNFRPTLRKAAERLASVHTPEGMPLPPNTLAELQRDMARLGFVVSQIREAEEARQKRLEQQHETGPHTMVRRLARIVGVGVETADLLVHELLSRPMRDRRAVARYAGLTGSPDESGARRREQGLARAGNARVRRAMIQLAWRFLMFQKESALALWYRARTADSRSGTRKTMIVALARKLIIALWRFVTAGEPLEGVVLRPAS
;
A
#
# COMPACT_ATOMS: atom_id res chain seq x y z
N MET A 1 -12.82 -23.35 7.99
CA MET A 1 -11.62 -22.84 8.68
C MET A 1 -10.62 -22.31 7.65
N ALA A 2 -9.93 -21.21 7.92
CA ALA A 2 -8.83 -20.77 7.07
C ALA A 2 -7.62 -21.70 7.29
N ARG A 3 -7.02 -22.19 6.21
CA ARG A 3 -5.82 -23.03 6.29
C ARG A 3 -4.69 -22.24 6.97
N VAL A 4 -4.02 -22.85 7.93
CA VAL A 4 -2.80 -22.31 8.53
C VAL A 4 -1.70 -22.29 7.46
N PRO A 5 -1.00 -21.16 7.25
CA PRO A 5 0.08 -21.10 6.27
C PRO A 5 1.26 -22.00 6.70
N THR A 6 1.96 -22.56 5.74
CA THR A 6 3.23 -23.24 5.98
C THR A 6 4.31 -22.25 6.37
N ILE A 7 5.45 -22.73 6.92
CA ILE A 7 6.61 -21.88 7.25
C ILE A 7 7.09 -21.12 6.01
N ALA A 8 7.19 -21.78 4.85
CA ALA A 8 7.59 -21.16 3.59
C ALA A 8 6.62 -20.10 3.10
N GLU A 9 5.29 -20.35 3.21
CA GLU A 9 4.27 -19.37 2.87
C GLU A 9 4.30 -18.15 3.80
N GLU A 10 4.66 -18.33 5.06
CA GLU A 10 4.79 -17.23 6.02
C GLU A 10 6.09 -16.45 5.81
N ASP A 11 7.19 -17.14 5.48
CA ASP A 11 8.47 -16.53 5.15
C ASP A 11 8.38 -15.69 3.88
N ALA A 12 7.68 -16.15 2.86
CA ALA A 12 7.46 -15.39 1.63
C ALA A 12 6.77 -14.03 1.84
N LYS A 13 6.08 -13.81 2.95
CA LYS A 13 5.45 -12.52 3.31
C LYS A 13 6.39 -11.58 4.03
N ARG A 14 7.50 -12.11 4.60
CA ARG A 14 8.43 -11.32 5.43
C ARG A 14 8.98 -10.09 4.73
N PRO A 15 9.47 -10.16 3.48
CA PRO A 15 10.03 -8.99 2.81
C PRO A 15 9.07 -7.81 2.68
N ASN A 16 7.78 -8.09 2.41
CA ASN A 16 6.77 -7.03 2.36
C ASN A 16 6.48 -6.44 3.74
N ARG A 17 6.42 -7.29 4.76
CA ARG A 17 6.14 -6.84 6.14
C ARG A 17 7.31 -6.06 6.72
N GLU A 18 8.52 -6.48 6.47
CA GLU A 18 9.74 -5.75 6.84
C GLU A 18 9.77 -4.38 6.18
N ARG A 19 9.58 -4.32 4.86
CA ARG A 19 9.50 -3.05 4.14
C ARG A 19 8.42 -2.11 4.70
N ASP A 20 7.23 -2.63 5.03
CA ASP A 20 6.16 -1.84 5.67
C ASP A 20 6.62 -1.25 7.01
N CYS A 21 7.33 -2.01 7.84
CA CYS A 21 7.90 -1.54 9.09
C CYS A 21 8.93 -0.43 8.85
N LEU A 22 9.87 -0.65 7.94
CA LEU A 22 10.91 0.32 7.57
C LEU A 22 10.32 1.63 7.01
N VAL A 23 9.30 1.56 6.15
CA VAL A 23 8.57 2.74 5.66
C VAL A 23 7.87 3.48 6.80
N GLY A 24 7.31 2.74 7.77
CA GLY A 24 6.75 3.32 8.98
C GLY A 24 7.80 4.04 9.83
N GLU A 25 8.98 3.45 10.00
CA GLU A 25 10.12 4.03 10.72
C GLU A 25 10.62 5.30 10.02
N ARG A 26 10.85 5.23 8.71
CA ARG A 26 11.20 6.40 7.91
C ARG A 26 10.22 7.57 8.16
N THR A 27 8.93 7.27 8.11
CA THR A 27 7.90 8.29 8.31
C THR A 27 7.95 8.90 9.72
N ARG A 28 8.16 8.07 10.75
CA ARG A 28 8.31 8.54 12.14
C ARG A 28 9.54 9.43 12.30
N ILE A 29 10.68 9.04 11.74
CA ILE A 29 11.92 9.85 11.81
C ILE A 29 11.73 11.19 11.09
N VAL A 30 11.19 11.17 9.86
CA VAL A 30 10.91 12.39 9.10
C VAL A 30 9.99 13.34 9.87
N ASN A 31 8.92 12.81 10.47
CA ASN A 31 7.98 13.63 11.25
C ASN A 31 8.63 14.18 12.52
N ARG A 32 9.48 13.41 13.20
CA ARG A 32 10.23 13.88 14.38
C ARG A 32 11.16 15.02 14.01
N ILE A 33 11.99 14.88 12.96
CA ILE A 33 12.87 15.95 12.47
C ILE A 33 12.06 17.22 12.16
N LYS A 34 10.97 17.09 11.39
CA LYS A 34 10.11 18.23 11.04
C LYS A 34 9.48 18.87 12.27
N SER A 35 9.03 18.09 13.24
CA SER A 35 8.42 18.59 14.47
C SER A 35 9.43 19.35 15.33
N THR A 36 10.66 18.84 15.47
CA THR A 36 11.73 19.50 16.22
C THR A 36 12.09 20.83 15.57
N LEU A 37 12.27 20.88 14.25
CA LEU A 37 12.56 22.12 13.52
C LEU A 37 11.40 23.11 13.55
N ALA A 38 10.15 22.61 13.47
CA ALA A 38 8.97 23.48 13.52
C ALA A 38 8.83 24.23 14.85
N ARG A 39 9.27 23.63 15.99
CA ARG A 39 9.32 24.32 17.30
C ARG A 39 10.30 25.49 17.31
N LEU A 40 11.29 25.48 16.43
CA LEU A 40 12.26 26.56 16.22
C LEU A 40 11.84 27.49 15.06
N GLY A 41 10.59 27.47 14.63
CA GLY A 41 10.07 28.28 13.53
C GLY A 41 10.43 27.82 12.13
N ILE A 42 11.20 26.72 11.97
CA ILE A 42 11.71 26.24 10.68
C ILE A 42 10.75 25.21 10.09
N ARG A 43 9.95 25.60 9.09
CA ARG A 43 8.91 24.75 8.49
C ARG A 43 9.27 24.19 7.10
N ASN A 44 10.27 24.76 6.43
CA ASN A 44 10.57 24.46 5.02
C ASN A 44 11.66 23.38 4.85
N PHE A 45 12.14 22.76 5.92
CA PHE A 45 13.16 21.73 5.84
C PHE A 45 12.57 20.41 5.33
N ARG A 46 13.24 19.81 4.36
CA ARG A 46 12.85 18.53 3.74
C ARG A 46 13.91 17.47 4.02
N PRO A 47 13.76 16.63 5.06
CA PRO A 47 14.77 15.63 5.46
C PRO A 47 15.08 14.58 4.41
N THR A 48 14.18 14.35 3.46
CA THR A 48 14.32 13.31 2.43
C THR A 48 15.10 13.76 1.19
N LEU A 49 15.54 15.00 1.10
CA LEU A 49 16.38 15.47 0.01
C LEU A 49 17.81 14.93 0.13
N ARG A 50 18.45 14.66 -1.02
CA ARG A 50 19.78 14.03 -1.10
C ARG A 50 20.86 14.72 -0.22
N LYS A 51 20.87 16.05 -0.15
CA LYS A 51 21.83 16.84 0.62
C LYS A 51 21.26 17.41 1.93
N ALA A 52 20.17 16.83 2.47
CA ALA A 52 19.51 17.37 3.63
C ALA A 52 20.39 17.29 4.89
N ALA A 53 21.18 16.24 5.06
CA ALA A 53 22.10 16.09 6.19
C ALA A 53 23.19 17.15 6.19
N GLU A 54 23.79 17.43 5.04
CA GLU A 54 24.82 18.48 4.86
C GLU A 54 24.24 19.87 5.15
N ARG A 55 23.03 20.13 4.65
CA ARG A 55 22.35 21.43 4.83
C ARG A 55 21.87 21.68 6.25
N LEU A 56 21.76 20.65 7.08
CA LEU A 56 21.24 20.79 8.43
C LEU A 56 22.10 21.74 9.29
N ALA A 57 23.42 21.68 9.14
CA ALA A 57 24.37 22.54 9.87
C ALA A 57 24.25 24.02 9.50
N SER A 58 23.77 24.36 8.32
CA SER A 58 23.55 25.73 7.84
C SER A 58 22.15 26.27 8.05
N VAL A 59 21.28 25.52 8.73
CA VAL A 59 19.91 25.95 9.03
C VAL A 59 19.93 26.94 10.20
N HIS A 60 19.23 28.07 10.03
CA HIS A 60 19.06 29.12 11.04
C HIS A 60 17.58 29.25 11.40
N THR A 61 17.33 29.74 12.61
CA THR A 61 15.99 30.14 13.05
C THR A 61 15.50 31.38 12.26
N PRO A 62 14.22 31.73 12.31
CA PRO A 62 13.71 32.97 11.68
C PRO A 62 14.42 34.23 12.16
N GLU A 63 14.95 34.21 13.38
CA GLU A 63 15.72 35.31 13.99
C GLU A 63 17.20 35.33 13.54
N GLY A 64 17.60 34.43 12.64
CA GLY A 64 18.97 34.34 12.13
C GLY A 64 19.95 33.59 13.04
N MET A 65 19.48 32.98 14.14
CA MET A 65 20.34 32.27 15.08
C MET A 65 20.60 30.83 14.58
N PRO A 66 21.81 30.28 14.81
CA PRO A 66 22.08 28.87 14.51
C PRO A 66 21.24 27.96 15.41
N LEU A 67 21.06 26.70 14.97
CA LEU A 67 20.38 25.70 15.79
C LEU A 67 21.11 25.48 17.12
N PRO A 68 20.38 25.33 18.25
CA PRO A 68 20.99 24.99 19.53
C PRO A 68 21.83 23.71 19.44
N PRO A 69 23.04 23.67 20.07
CA PRO A 69 23.99 22.56 19.86
C PRO A 69 23.43 21.17 20.13
N ASN A 70 22.66 20.98 21.21
CA ASN A 70 22.06 19.70 21.55
C ASN A 70 20.97 19.29 20.55
N THR A 71 20.18 20.26 20.07
CA THR A 71 19.15 20.02 19.04
C THR A 71 19.79 19.66 17.72
N LEU A 72 20.86 20.34 17.32
CA LEU A 72 21.62 20.01 16.11
C LEU A 72 22.17 18.59 16.19
N ALA A 73 22.80 18.23 17.32
CA ALA A 73 23.35 16.88 17.54
C ALA A 73 22.26 15.80 17.51
N GLU A 74 21.07 16.06 18.07
CA GLU A 74 19.92 15.14 17.97
C GLU A 74 19.45 14.96 16.53
N LEU A 75 19.27 16.06 15.81
CA LEU A 75 18.84 16.04 14.41
C LEU A 75 19.87 15.37 13.50
N GLN A 76 21.17 15.52 13.73
CA GLN A 76 22.22 14.81 13.00
C GLN A 76 22.12 13.30 13.20
N ARG A 77 21.90 12.82 14.43
CA ARG A 77 21.67 11.39 14.70
C ARG A 77 20.39 10.88 14.02
N ASP A 78 19.33 11.68 14.00
CA ASP A 78 18.10 11.30 13.30
C ASP A 78 18.27 11.28 11.78
N MET A 79 19.06 12.19 11.21
CA MET A 79 19.41 12.16 9.79
C MET A 79 20.24 10.92 9.43
N ALA A 80 21.20 10.52 10.28
CA ALA A 80 21.97 9.28 10.10
C ALA A 80 21.06 8.02 10.14
N ARG A 81 20.15 7.96 11.12
CA ARG A 81 19.14 6.87 11.20
C ARG A 81 18.24 6.85 9.96
N LEU A 82 17.79 8.01 9.50
CA LEU A 82 16.99 8.13 8.28
C LEU A 82 17.72 7.57 7.07
N GLY A 83 19.01 7.93 6.90
CA GLY A 83 19.86 7.40 5.84
C GLY A 83 19.95 5.88 5.88
N PHE A 84 20.18 5.31 7.06
CA PHE A 84 20.26 3.86 7.24
C PHE A 84 18.94 3.14 6.92
N VAL A 85 17.81 3.64 7.42
CA VAL A 85 16.49 3.06 7.11
C VAL A 85 16.16 3.16 5.61
N VAL A 86 16.55 4.25 4.95
CA VAL A 86 16.36 4.40 3.49
C VAL A 86 17.21 3.39 2.71
N SER A 87 18.46 3.09 3.14
CA SER A 87 19.26 2.04 2.49
C SER A 87 18.63 0.66 2.64
N GLN A 88 18.15 0.31 3.84
CA GLN A 88 17.48 -0.98 4.07
C GLN A 88 16.21 -1.14 3.23
N ILE A 89 15.40 -0.08 3.06
CA ILE A 89 14.24 -0.11 2.16
C ILE A 89 14.68 -0.42 0.74
N ARG A 90 15.75 0.23 0.25
CA ARG A 90 16.28 0.00 -1.10
C ARG A 90 16.80 -1.42 -1.27
N GLU A 91 17.56 -1.93 -0.31
CA GLU A 91 18.07 -3.31 -0.31
C GLU A 91 16.93 -4.34 -0.39
N ALA A 92 15.85 -4.15 0.39
CA ALA A 92 14.68 -5.02 0.35
C ALA A 92 13.96 -4.96 -1.02
N GLU A 93 13.87 -3.77 -1.63
CA GLU A 93 13.28 -3.56 -2.95
C GLU A 93 14.13 -4.18 -4.07
N GLU A 94 15.45 -4.01 -4.03
CA GLU A 94 16.41 -4.62 -4.97
C GLU A 94 16.42 -6.15 -4.86
N ALA A 95 16.42 -6.69 -3.64
CA ALA A 95 16.36 -8.14 -3.41
C ALA A 95 15.05 -8.74 -3.97
N ARG A 96 13.92 -8.02 -3.85
CA ARG A 96 12.66 -8.44 -4.48
C ARG A 96 12.76 -8.41 -6.00
N GLN A 97 13.30 -7.33 -6.56
CA GLN A 97 13.46 -7.20 -8.01
C GLN A 97 14.30 -8.34 -8.58
N LYS A 98 15.44 -8.66 -7.96
CA LYS A 98 16.29 -9.80 -8.34
C LYS A 98 15.53 -11.12 -8.31
N ARG A 99 14.70 -11.37 -7.27
CA ARG A 99 13.88 -12.59 -7.22
C ARG A 99 12.87 -12.67 -8.36
N LEU A 100 12.27 -11.56 -8.74
CA LEU A 100 11.30 -11.53 -9.85
C LEU A 100 11.97 -11.75 -11.21
N GLU A 101 13.22 -11.35 -11.37
CA GLU A 101 14.01 -11.57 -12.60
C GLU A 101 14.51 -13.01 -12.73
N GLN A 102 14.86 -13.66 -11.62
CA GLN A 102 15.45 -15.00 -11.62
C GLN A 102 14.43 -16.14 -11.77
N GLN A 103 13.15 -15.89 -11.64
CA GLN A 103 12.14 -16.96 -11.53
C GLN A 103 11.40 -17.26 -12.82
N HIS A 104 11.19 -18.55 -13.04
CA HIS A 104 10.55 -19.18 -14.18
C HIS A 104 9.04 -18.91 -14.30
N GLU A 105 8.43 -19.48 -15.36
CA GLU A 105 7.09 -19.15 -15.88
C GLU A 105 5.89 -19.45 -14.95
N THR A 106 6.06 -20.12 -13.83
CA THR A 106 4.95 -20.54 -12.95
C THR A 106 5.11 -20.08 -11.51
N GLY A 107 3.98 -19.97 -10.78
CA GLY A 107 3.95 -19.70 -9.35
C GLY A 107 3.65 -18.25 -8.96
N PRO A 108 3.85 -17.89 -7.68
CA PRO A 108 3.50 -16.55 -7.15
C PRO A 108 4.15 -15.40 -7.91
N HIS A 109 5.42 -15.53 -8.33
CA HIS A 109 6.14 -14.46 -9.04
C HIS A 109 5.54 -14.17 -10.42
N THR A 110 5.00 -15.17 -11.11
CA THR A 110 4.26 -14.95 -12.36
C THR A 110 2.99 -14.15 -12.12
N MET A 111 2.27 -14.43 -11.02
CA MET A 111 1.11 -13.62 -10.63
C MET A 111 1.53 -12.17 -10.35
N VAL A 112 2.66 -11.94 -9.68
CA VAL A 112 3.20 -10.59 -9.44
C VAL A 112 3.47 -9.87 -10.75
N ARG A 113 4.19 -10.50 -11.69
CA ARG A 113 4.47 -9.94 -13.02
C ARG A 113 3.19 -9.61 -13.80
N ARG A 114 2.20 -10.52 -13.79
CA ARG A 114 0.90 -10.28 -14.44
C ARG A 114 0.18 -9.08 -13.86
N LEU A 115 0.10 -8.97 -12.53
CA LEU A 115 -0.52 -7.82 -11.86
C LEU A 115 0.22 -6.52 -12.13
N ALA A 116 1.55 -6.54 -12.11
CA ALA A 116 2.38 -5.37 -12.36
C ALA A 116 2.25 -4.82 -13.80
N ARG A 117 1.75 -5.61 -14.75
CA ARG A 117 1.38 -5.13 -16.08
C ARG A 117 0.19 -4.18 -16.08
N ILE A 118 -0.70 -4.26 -15.09
CA ILE A 118 -1.83 -3.35 -15.00
C ILE A 118 -1.30 -1.95 -14.69
N VAL A 119 -1.56 -0.98 -15.57
CA VAL A 119 -1.16 0.42 -15.36
C VAL A 119 -1.80 0.92 -14.06
N GLY A 120 -0.99 1.48 -13.16
CA GLY A 120 -1.43 1.88 -11.81
C GLY A 120 -1.21 0.84 -10.71
N VAL A 121 -0.91 -0.41 -11.06
CA VAL A 121 -0.47 -1.44 -10.10
C VAL A 121 1.06 -1.46 -10.08
N GLY A 122 1.65 -1.11 -8.95
CA GLY A 122 3.10 -1.22 -8.73
C GLY A 122 3.50 -2.62 -8.28
N VAL A 123 4.77 -2.98 -8.50
CA VAL A 123 5.34 -4.29 -8.11
C VAL A 123 5.14 -4.57 -6.63
N GLU A 124 5.32 -3.57 -5.76
CA GLU A 124 5.12 -3.74 -4.30
C GLU A 124 3.68 -4.13 -3.95
N THR A 125 2.70 -3.45 -4.58
CA THR A 125 1.29 -3.75 -4.34
C THR A 125 0.95 -5.13 -4.87
N ALA A 126 1.45 -5.48 -6.06
CA ALA A 126 1.27 -6.79 -6.66
C ALA A 126 1.85 -7.90 -5.79
N ASP A 127 3.09 -7.74 -5.34
CA ASP A 127 3.81 -8.71 -4.50
C ASP A 127 3.11 -8.90 -3.14
N LEU A 128 2.69 -7.82 -2.49
CA LEU A 128 1.89 -7.87 -1.26
C LEU A 128 0.59 -8.66 -1.49
N LEU A 129 -0.18 -8.33 -2.54
CA LEU A 129 -1.47 -8.98 -2.80
C LEU A 129 -1.31 -10.47 -3.10
N VAL A 130 -0.26 -10.84 -3.85
CA VAL A 130 0.02 -12.24 -4.18
C VAL A 130 0.37 -13.01 -2.92
N HIS A 131 1.36 -12.59 -2.15
CA HIS A 131 1.83 -13.34 -1.00
C HIS A 131 0.85 -13.33 0.19
N GLU A 132 0.09 -12.26 0.40
CA GLU A 132 -0.88 -12.21 1.48
C GLU A 132 -2.23 -12.88 1.14
N LEU A 133 -2.63 -12.90 -0.15
CA LEU A 133 -3.96 -13.37 -0.55
C LEU A 133 -3.99 -14.26 -1.79
N LEU A 134 -3.47 -13.79 -2.94
CA LEU A 134 -3.85 -14.32 -4.26
C LEU A 134 -3.20 -15.68 -4.59
N SER A 135 -2.07 -16.01 -3.98
CA SER A 135 -1.45 -17.34 -4.08
C SER A 135 -2.15 -18.42 -3.24
N ARG A 136 -3.11 -18.02 -2.39
CA ARG A 136 -3.83 -18.96 -1.53
C ARG A 136 -5.03 -19.56 -2.27
N PRO A 137 -5.35 -20.85 -2.07
CA PRO A 137 -6.56 -21.44 -2.63
C PRO A 137 -7.79 -20.81 -1.94
N MET A 138 -8.55 -20.05 -2.69
CA MET A 138 -9.79 -19.44 -2.24
C MET A 138 -10.99 -20.18 -2.85
N ARG A 139 -11.95 -20.56 -2.01
CA ARG A 139 -13.12 -21.31 -2.45
C ARG A 139 -13.99 -20.55 -3.46
N ASP A 140 -14.18 -19.25 -3.21
CA ASP A 140 -15.06 -18.39 -4.00
C ASP A 140 -14.73 -16.89 -3.81
N ARG A 141 -15.40 -16.05 -4.61
CA ARG A 141 -15.28 -14.58 -4.54
C ARG A 141 -15.66 -14.01 -3.17
N ARG A 142 -16.56 -14.67 -2.42
CA ARG A 142 -16.96 -14.20 -1.07
C ARG A 142 -15.83 -14.47 -0.07
N ALA A 143 -15.13 -15.60 -0.21
CA ALA A 143 -13.96 -15.92 0.59
C ALA A 143 -12.82 -14.90 0.36
N VAL A 144 -12.55 -14.53 -0.91
CA VAL A 144 -11.58 -13.48 -1.27
C VAL A 144 -11.93 -12.15 -0.59
N ALA A 145 -13.18 -11.70 -0.71
CA ALA A 145 -13.62 -10.43 -0.14
C ALA A 145 -13.55 -10.42 1.41
N ARG A 146 -13.94 -11.53 2.05
CA ARG A 146 -13.87 -11.70 3.52
C ARG A 146 -12.42 -11.72 4.01
N TYR A 147 -11.55 -12.49 3.35
CA TYR A 147 -10.15 -12.55 3.73
C TYR A 147 -9.47 -11.18 3.55
N ALA A 148 -9.79 -10.45 2.50
CA ALA A 148 -9.32 -9.08 2.29
C ALA A 148 -9.88 -8.07 3.31
N GLY A 149 -10.86 -8.45 4.15
CA GLY A 149 -11.51 -7.56 5.10
C GLY A 149 -12.32 -6.43 4.44
N LEU A 150 -12.86 -6.70 3.25
CA LEU A 150 -13.65 -5.75 2.45
C LEU A 150 -15.15 -6.08 2.44
N THR A 151 -15.63 -6.79 3.45
CA THR A 151 -17.05 -7.09 3.66
C THR A 151 -17.62 -6.25 4.79
N GLY A 152 -18.89 -5.89 4.69
CA GLY A 152 -19.61 -5.27 5.79
C GLY A 152 -19.75 -6.21 6.98
N SER A 153 -19.89 -5.65 8.18
CA SER A 153 -20.31 -6.38 9.37
C SER A 153 -21.83 -6.46 9.33
N PRO A 154 -22.46 -7.65 9.29
CA PRO A 154 -23.90 -7.74 9.46
C PRO A 154 -24.24 -7.38 10.91
N ASP A 155 -25.13 -6.41 11.06
CA ASP A 155 -25.81 -6.15 12.33
C ASP A 155 -27.21 -6.74 12.18
N GLU A 156 -27.39 -7.94 12.71
CA GLU A 156 -28.64 -8.68 12.67
C GLU A 156 -29.26 -8.67 14.05
N SER A 157 -30.15 -7.72 14.32
CA SER A 157 -31.03 -7.73 15.47
C SER A 157 -32.48 -7.93 15.03
N GLY A 158 -33.00 -9.16 15.16
CA GLY A 158 -34.37 -9.51 14.81
C GLY A 158 -34.69 -9.26 13.31
N ALA A 159 -35.76 -8.54 13.02
CA ALA A 159 -36.23 -8.24 11.66
C ALA A 159 -35.43 -7.16 10.93
N ARG A 160 -34.48 -6.46 11.58
CA ARG A 160 -33.67 -5.40 10.98
C ARG A 160 -32.30 -5.90 10.62
N ARG A 161 -32.04 -5.96 9.31
CA ARG A 161 -30.73 -6.26 8.75
C ARG A 161 -30.06 -4.95 8.32
N ARG A 162 -29.05 -4.47 9.06
CA ARG A 162 -28.28 -3.28 8.73
C ARG A 162 -26.81 -3.65 8.57
N GLU A 163 -26.19 -3.26 7.47
CA GLU A 163 -24.73 -3.35 7.34
C GLU A 163 -24.09 -2.17 8.09
N GLN A 164 -23.39 -2.49 9.18
CA GLN A 164 -22.56 -1.51 9.89
C GLN A 164 -21.13 -1.56 9.32
N GLY A 165 -20.79 -0.61 8.45
CA GLY A 165 -19.42 -0.36 8.04
C GLY A 165 -18.60 -1.60 7.64
N LEU A 166 -17.28 -1.46 7.60
CA LEU A 166 -16.38 -2.61 7.34
C LEU A 166 -16.21 -3.47 8.60
N ALA A 167 -16.40 -4.76 8.43
CA ALA A 167 -15.95 -5.72 9.44
C ALA A 167 -14.45 -5.54 9.70
N ARG A 168 -14.04 -5.42 10.98
CA ARG A 168 -12.61 -5.33 11.36
C ARG A 168 -11.87 -6.66 11.16
N ALA A 169 -12.59 -7.73 10.80
CA ALA A 169 -12.05 -9.04 10.45
C ALA A 169 -11.28 -9.01 9.13
N GLY A 170 -10.48 -10.05 8.89
CA GLY A 170 -9.69 -10.21 7.66
C GLY A 170 -8.31 -9.56 7.72
N ASN A 171 -7.59 -9.59 6.59
CA ASN A 171 -6.22 -9.11 6.51
C ASN A 171 -6.17 -7.58 6.37
N ALA A 172 -5.77 -6.89 7.44
CA ALA A 172 -5.71 -5.43 7.49
C ALA A 172 -4.69 -4.82 6.49
N ARG A 173 -3.60 -5.55 6.14
CA ARG A 173 -2.61 -5.11 5.15
C ARG A 173 -3.22 -5.12 3.76
N VAL A 174 -3.87 -6.23 3.38
CA VAL A 174 -4.59 -6.35 2.10
C VAL A 174 -5.68 -5.28 2.00
N ARG A 175 -6.49 -5.09 3.04
CA ARG A 175 -7.53 -4.07 3.07
C ARG A 175 -6.98 -2.67 2.80
N ARG A 176 -5.91 -2.28 3.50
CA ARG A 176 -5.25 -0.97 3.32
C ARG A 176 -4.71 -0.81 1.89
N ALA A 177 -3.97 -1.82 1.42
CA ALA A 177 -3.41 -1.81 0.08
C ALA A 177 -4.51 -1.71 -1.00
N MET A 178 -5.61 -2.43 -0.84
CA MET A 178 -6.72 -2.40 -1.80
C MET A 178 -7.48 -1.09 -1.82
N ILE A 179 -7.67 -0.44 -0.67
CA ILE A 179 -8.30 0.89 -0.64
C ILE A 179 -7.40 1.92 -1.34
N GLN A 180 -6.09 1.89 -1.09
CA GLN A 180 -5.13 2.76 -1.77
C GLN A 180 -5.06 2.46 -3.28
N LEU A 181 -5.06 1.17 -3.64
CA LEU A 181 -5.08 0.75 -5.04
C LEU A 181 -6.36 1.19 -5.75
N ALA A 182 -7.51 1.13 -5.10
CA ALA A 182 -8.78 1.57 -5.70
C ALA A 182 -8.74 3.07 -6.08
N TRP A 183 -8.18 3.94 -5.23
CA TRP A 183 -7.97 5.34 -5.58
C TRP A 183 -7.01 5.52 -6.76
N ARG A 184 -5.90 4.80 -6.75
CA ARG A 184 -4.91 4.82 -7.85
C ARG A 184 -5.51 4.27 -9.13
N PHE A 185 -6.30 3.21 -9.04
CA PHE A 185 -6.99 2.60 -10.18
C PHE A 185 -7.90 3.61 -10.91
N LEU A 186 -8.66 4.41 -10.18
CA LEU A 186 -9.49 5.47 -10.77
C LEU A 186 -8.67 6.55 -11.49
N MET A 187 -7.42 6.79 -11.07
CA MET A 187 -6.53 7.77 -11.73
C MET A 187 -5.97 7.24 -13.06
N PHE A 188 -5.59 5.96 -13.10
CA PHE A 188 -4.88 5.38 -14.22
C PHE A 188 -5.76 4.56 -15.17
N GLN A 189 -6.89 4.05 -14.71
CA GLN A 189 -7.79 3.15 -15.45
C GLN A 189 -9.16 3.79 -15.68
N LYS A 190 -9.16 5.02 -16.18
CA LYS A 190 -10.37 5.86 -16.30
C LYS A 190 -11.49 5.23 -17.12
N GLU A 191 -11.15 4.48 -18.16
CA GLU A 191 -12.14 3.89 -19.08
C GLU A 191 -12.48 2.42 -18.75
N SER A 192 -11.92 1.88 -17.66
CA SER A 192 -12.27 0.52 -17.22
C SER A 192 -13.71 0.43 -16.72
N ALA A 193 -14.37 -0.71 -16.94
CA ALA A 193 -15.74 -0.95 -16.49
C ALA A 193 -15.93 -0.67 -15.00
N LEU A 194 -14.92 -0.97 -14.15
CA LEU A 194 -14.95 -0.69 -12.72
C LEU A 194 -14.88 0.82 -12.39
N ALA A 195 -14.10 1.59 -13.16
CA ALA A 195 -14.04 3.05 -12.97
C ALA A 195 -15.32 3.74 -13.45
N LEU A 196 -15.88 3.28 -14.55
CA LEU A 196 -17.17 3.74 -15.06
C LEU A 196 -18.29 3.43 -14.05
N TRP A 197 -18.32 2.21 -13.53
CA TRP A 197 -19.26 1.81 -12.48
C TRP A 197 -19.16 2.71 -11.23
N TYR A 198 -17.93 3.03 -10.78
CA TYR A 198 -17.74 3.91 -9.62
C TYR A 198 -18.26 5.32 -9.91
N ARG A 199 -17.93 5.90 -11.07
CA ARG A 199 -18.36 7.24 -11.47
C ARG A 199 -19.89 7.33 -11.54
N ALA A 200 -20.55 6.36 -12.19
CA ALA A 200 -22.01 6.32 -12.29
C ALA A 200 -22.68 6.29 -10.89
N ARG A 201 -22.07 5.58 -9.91
CA ARG A 201 -22.61 5.49 -8.54
C ARG A 201 -22.28 6.68 -7.65
N THR A 202 -21.39 7.56 -8.06
CA THR A 202 -20.93 8.71 -7.27
C THR A 202 -21.19 10.04 -7.93
N ALA A 203 -21.83 10.08 -9.11
CA ALA A 203 -22.10 11.29 -9.85
C ALA A 203 -22.83 12.34 -9.00
N ASP A 204 -23.93 11.95 -8.36
CA ASP A 204 -24.79 12.85 -7.56
C ASP A 204 -24.56 12.71 -6.04
N SER A 205 -23.46 12.11 -5.62
CA SER A 205 -23.29 11.71 -4.22
C SER A 205 -22.46 12.69 -3.39
N ARG A 206 -22.87 12.85 -2.11
CA ARG A 206 -22.13 13.60 -1.10
C ARG A 206 -20.79 12.91 -0.79
N SER A 207 -19.82 13.64 -0.22
CA SER A 207 -18.46 13.15 0.08
C SER A 207 -18.43 11.85 0.92
N GLY A 208 -19.39 11.65 1.82
CA GLY A 208 -19.51 10.42 2.63
C GLY A 208 -19.78 9.17 1.79
N THR A 209 -20.65 9.28 0.80
CA THR A 209 -20.97 8.17 -0.12
C THR A 209 -19.74 7.78 -0.96
N ARG A 210 -18.92 8.75 -1.40
CA ARG A 210 -17.69 8.48 -2.15
C ARG A 210 -16.71 7.61 -1.37
N LYS A 211 -16.55 7.85 -0.05
CA LYS A 211 -15.71 7.04 0.84
C LYS A 211 -16.22 5.60 0.98
N THR A 212 -17.52 5.42 1.07
CA THR A 212 -18.12 4.07 1.11
C THR A 212 -17.98 3.37 -0.24
N MET A 213 -18.19 4.08 -1.34
CA MET A 213 -18.09 3.53 -2.69
C MET A 213 -16.66 3.14 -3.09
N ILE A 214 -15.61 3.80 -2.54
CA ILE A 214 -14.23 3.38 -2.79
C ILE A 214 -13.94 2.00 -2.17
N VAL A 215 -14.55 1.69 -1.02
CA VAL A 215 -14.44 0.37 -0.39
C VAL A 215 -15.15 -0.70 -1.23
N ALA A 216 -16.32 -0.37 -1.77
CA ALA A 216 -17.04 -1.26 -2.69
C ALA A 216 -16.26 -1.49 -3.99
N LEU A 217 -15.59 -0.45 -4.52
CA LEU A 217 -14.67 -0.58 -5.65
C LEU A 217 -13.47 -1.48 -5.30
N ALA A 218 -12.84 -1.27 -4.14
CA ALA A 218 -11.74 -2.11 -3.67
C ALA A 218 -12.13 -3.59 -3.58
N ARG A 219 -13.35 -3.87 -3.09
CA ARG A 219 -13.91 -5.23 -3.05
C ARG A 219 -14.10 -5.83 -4.46
N LYS A 220 -14.69 -5.07 -5.39
CA LYS A 220 -14.85 -5.54 -6.77
C LYS A 220 -13.49 -5.75 -7.45
N LEU A 221 -12.57 -4.83 -7.25
CA LEU A 221 -11.24 -4.87 -7.83
C LEU A 221 -10.45 -6.08 -7.35
N ILE A 222 -10.41 -6.39 -6.05
CA ILE A 222 -9.67 -7.57 -5.56
C ILE A 222 -10.24 -8.88 -6.12
N ILE A 223 -11.56 -8.98 -6.29
CA ILE A 223 -12.21 -10.14 -6.91
C ILE A 223 -11.82 -10.26 -8.39
N ALA A 224 -11.79 -9.15 -9.13
CA ALA A 224 -11.38 -9.10 -10.51
C ALA A 224 -9.89 -9.47 -10.68
N LEU A 225 -9.00 -8.92 -9.83
CA LEU A 225 -7.58 -9.26 -9.81
C LEU A 225 -7.35 -10.74 -9.49
N TRP A 226 -8.10 -11.31 -8.55
CA TRP A 226 -8.03 -12.74 -8.24
C TRP A 226 -8.38 -13.59 -9.45
N ARG A 227 -9.49 -13.31 -10.15
CA ARG A 227 -9.89 -14.03 -11.38
C ARG A 227 -8.87 -13.86 -12.49
N PHE A 228 -8.31 -12.67 -12.64
CA PHE A 228 -7.29 -12.40 -13.64
C PHE A 228 -6.04 -13.25 -13.45
N VAL A 229 -5.56 -13.45 -12.20
CA VAL A 229 -4.34 -14.24 -11.96
C VAL A 229 -4.60 -15.75 -11.86
N THR A 230 -5.80 -16.19 -11.46
CA THR A 230 -6.13 -17.61 -11.27
C THR A 230 -6.83 -18.23 -12.46
N ALA A 231 -7.74 -17.51 -13.11
CA ALA A 231 -8.53 -17.99 -14.24
C ALA A 231 -8.17 -17.35 -15.58
N GLY A 232 -7.28 -16.35 -15.58
CA GLY A 232 -6.92 -15.63 -16.80
C GLY A 232 -8.02 -14.68 -17.31
N GLU A 233 -9.08 -14.43 -16.51
CA GLU A 233 -10.19 -13.55 -16.92
C GLU A 233 -9.68 -12.10 -17.12
N PRO A 234 -9.85 -11.51 -18.30
CA PRO A 234 -9.40 -10.12 -18.54
C PRO A 234 -10.23 -9.13 -17.71
N LEU A 235 -9.58 -8.05 -17.28
CA LEU A 235 -10.31 -6.93 -16.69
C LEU A 235 -10.79 -6.01 -17.81
N GLU A 236 -12.09 -5.87 -17.95
CA GLU A 236 -12.74 -5.09 -19.01
C GLU A 236 -12.30 -3.62 -19.01
N GLY A 237 -11.82 -3.14 -20.17
CA GLY A 237 -11.36 -1.77 -20.38
C GLY A 237 -10.09 -1.38 -19.61
N VAL A 238 -9.33 -2.36 -19.11
CA VAL A 238 -8.07 -2.11 -18.37
C VAL A 238 -6.89 -2.05 -19.33
N VAL A 239 -6.09 -1.00 -19.17
CA VAL A 239 -4.85 -0.79 -19.90
C VAL A 239 -3.71 -1.57 -19.25
N LEU A 240 -3.04 -2.41 -20.04
CA LEU A 240 -1.88 -3.19 -19.62
C LEU A 240 -0.60 -2.61 -20.23
N ARG A 241 0.50 -2.66 -19.48
CA ARG A 241 1.84 -2.44 -20.04
C ARG A 241 2.20 -3.59 -20.98
N PRO A 242 3.05 -3.34 -22.00
CA PRO A 242 3.61 -4.42 -22.81
C PRO A 242 4.24 -5.51 -21.93
N ALA A 243 4.27 -6.73 -22.45
CA ALA A 243 5.07 -7.77 -21.83
C ALA A 243 6.56 -7.42 -22.06
N SER A 244 7.29 -7.23 -20.97
CA SER A 244 8.75 -7.12 -20.98
C SER A 244 9.35 -8.51 -20.95
#